data_889f771f34b97a89abb9f5fd4a72a8d5
#
_entry.id   889f771f34b97a89abb9f5fd4a72a8d5
#
_cell.length_a   1.000
_cell.length_b   1.000
_cell.length_c   1.000
_cell.angle_alpha   90.00
_cell.angle_beta   90.00
_cell.angle_gamma   90.00
#
_symmetry.space_group_name_H-M   'P 1'
#
loop_
_entity.id
_entity.type
_entity.pdbx_description
1 polymer ?
#
loop_
_entity_poly.entity_id
_entity_poly.type
_entity_poly.pdbx_seq_one_letter_code
_entity_poly.pdbx_strand_id
1 'polypeptide(L)'
;MNDERCDLLCLDAPRAEAIRVGLPGIEAAGEAAERARMFSDPTRLVLAAALGEGEELCVCDLAWISSRAQNLVSHHLRLLRSHRLVTSRRSGKLVMYSLTEEGRSLLHAVLGEKVIS
;
A
#
# COMPACT_ATOMS: atom_id res chain seq x y z
N MET A 1 10.28 8.00 -34.41
CA MET A 1 9.55 8.28 -33.19
C MET A 1 8.05 8.41 -33.47
N ASN A 2 7.24 7.77 -32.69
CA ASN A 2 5.81 7.84 -32.87
C ASN A 2 5.24 9.14 -32.36
N ASP A 3 4.34 9.70 -33.16
CA ASP A 3 3.57 10.84 -32.73
C ASP A 3 2.29 10.30 -32.09
N GLU A 4 2.13 10.55 -30.79
CA GLU A 4 1.00 10.02 -30.02
C GLU A 4 -0.25 10.90 -30.11
N ARG A 5 -0.19 11.98 -30.87
CA ARG A 5 -1.35 12.86 -31.03
C ARG A 5 -2.23 12.34 -32.16
N CYS A 6 -3.52 12.55 -32.00
CA CYS A 6 -4.46 12.18 -33.06
C CYS A 6 -4.40 13.21 -34.18
N ASP A 7 -4.48 12.73 -35.44
CA ASP A 7 -4.49 13.60 -36.57
C ASP A 7 -5.82 14.34 -36.76
N LEU A 8 -6.89 13.77 -36.22
CA LEU A 8 -8.22 14.34 -36.30
C LEU A 8 -8.79 14.55 -34.93
N LEU A 9 -9.76 15.44 -34.82
CA LEU A 9 -10.50 15.59 -33.56
C LEU A 9 -11.34 14.33 -33.37
N CYS A 10 -10.94 13.49 -32.44
CA CYS A 10 -11.55 12.18 -32.24
C CYS A 10 -12.30 12.05 -30.93
N LEU A 11 -12.64 13.15 -30.29
CA LEU A 11 -13.37 13.13 -29.03
C LEU A 11 -14.79 12.62 -29.21
N ASP A 12 -15.10 11.52 -28.54
CA ASP A 12 -16.47 11.05 -28.39
C ASP A 12 -16.99 11.63 -27.08
N ALA A 13 -17.56 12.82 -27.18
CA ALA A 13 -17.93 13.57 -25.98
C ALA A 13 -18.95 12.86 -25.09
N PRO A 14 -20.02 12.26 -25.63
CA PRO A 14 -20.97 11.55 -24.76
C PRO A 14 -20.34 10.41 -24.01
N ARG A 15 -19.47 9.64 -24.67
CA ARG A 15 -18.79 8.52 -24.02
C ARG A 15 -17.77 9.03 -23.00
N ALA A 16 -16.98 10.02 -23.37
CA ALA A 16 -15.96 10.57 -22.47
C ALA A 16 -16.60 11.16 -21.22
N GLU A 17 -17.71 11.85 -21.38
CA GLU A 17 -18.41 12.43 -20.24
C GLU A 17 -19.00 11.37 -19.32
N ALA A 18 -19.54 10.29 -19.89
CA ALA A 18 -20.08 9.19 -19.13
C ALA A 18 -18.98 8.52 -18.29
N ILE A 19 -17.78 8.38 -18.87
CA ILE A 19 -16.64 7.84 -18.14
C ILE A 19 -16.21 8.80 -17.05
N ARG A 20 -16.12 10.07 -17.35
CA ARG A 20 -15.64 11.08 -16.42
C ARG A 20 -16.45 11.12 -15.13
N VAL A 21 -17.78 11.04 -15.22
CA VAL A 21 -18.62 11.09 -14.02
C VAL A 21 -18.43 9.89 -13.11
N GLY A 22 -17.92 8.77 -13.61
CA GLY A 22 -17.69 7.59 -12.81
C GLY A 22 -16.32 7.53 -12.15
N LEU A 23 -15.44 8.48 -12.45
CA LEU A 23 -14.08 8.46 -11.92
C LEU A 23 -13.99 9.13 -10.55
N PRO A 24 -13.01 8.74 -9.73
CA PRO A 24 -12.77 9.46 -8.47
C PRO A 24 -12.26 10.87 -8.75
N GLY A 25 -12.58 11.79 -7.85
CA GLY A 25 -12.02 13.13 -7.91
C GLY A 25 -10.53 13.13 -7.61
N ILE A 26 -9.88 14.24 -7.91
CA ILE A 26 -8.43 14.33 -7.77
C ILE A 26 -7.99 14.15 -6.32
N GLU A 27 -8.78 14.59 -5.35
CA GLU A 27 -8.43 14.41 -3.95
C GLU A 27 -8.48 12.95 -3.53
N ALA A 28 -9.53 12.25 -3.91
CA ALA A 28 -9.65 10.82 -3.61
C ALA A 28 -8.55 10.02 -4.32
N ALA A 29 -8.25 10.38 -5.56
CA ALA A 29 -7.16 9.74 -6.31
C ALA A 29 -5.82 9.99 -5.63
N GLY A 30 -5.62 11.22 -5.10
CA GLY A 30 -4.39 11.54 -4.38
C GLY A 30 -4.20 10.71 -3.13
N GLU A 31 -5.26 10.51 -2.35
CA GLU A 31 -5.20 9.66 -1.15
C GLU A 31 -4.88 8.21 -1.51
N ALA A 32 -5.52 7.70 -2.53
CA ALA A 32 -5.25 6.34 -2.99
C ALA A 32 -3.81 6.18 -3.49
N ALA A 33 -3.32 7.19 -4.22
CA ALA A 33 -1.94 7.18 -4.71
C ALA A 33 -0.94 7.19 -3.57
N GLU A 34 -1.21 7.95 -2.48
CA GLU A 34 -0.33 7.95 -1.32
C GLU A 34 -0.31 6.59 -0.62
N ARG A 35 -1.44 5.91 -0.52
CA ARG A 35 -1.46 4.56 0.03
C ARG A 35 -0.64 3.60 -0.81
N ALA A 36 -0.81 3.65 -2.13
CA ALA A 36 -0.05 2.80 -3.05
C ALA A 36 1.44 3.07 -2.93
N ARG A 37 1.81 4.33 -2.74
CA ARG A 37 3.21 4.73 -2.63
C ARG A 37 3.89 4.15 -1.39
N MET A 38 3.14 3.84 -0.35
CA MET A 38 3.72 3.24 0.85
C MET A 38 4.44 1.93 0.53
N PHE A 39 3.99 1.19 -0.47
CA PHE A 39 4.61 -0.07 -0.86
C PHE A 39 5.65 0.10 -1.98
N SER A 40 6.02 1.34 -2.31
CA SER A 40 7.11 1.57 -3.26
C SER A 40 8.48 1.46 -2.59
N ASP A 41 8.54 1.44 -1.27
CA ASP A 41 9.78 1.25 -0.53
C ASP A 41 9.97 -0.24 -0.24
N PRO A 42 11.13 -0.83 -0.64
CA PRO A 42 11.34 -2.28 -0.45
C PRO A 42 11.26 -2.73 1.00
N THR A 43 11.76 -1.95 1.94
CA THR A 43 11.71 -2.32 3.35
C THR A 43 10.27 -2.38 3.84
N ARG A 44 9.46 -1.38 3.50
CA ARG A 44 8.04 -1.40 3.89
C ARG A 44 7.31 -2.57 3.27
N LEU A 45 7.64 -2.89 2.03
CA LEU A 45 7.01 -4.02 1.36
C LEU A 45 7.35 -5.35 2.04
N VAL A 46 8.62 -5.52 2.43
CA VAL A 46 9.05 -6.72 3.18
C VAL A 46 8.32 -6.81 4.52
N LEU A 47 8.19 -5.68 5.23
CA LEU A 47 7.47 -5.68 6.51
C LEU A 47 6.01 -6.06 6.32
N ALA A 48 5.38 -5.54 5.28
CA ALA A 48 3.99 -5.89 5.00
C ALA A 48 3.85 -7.37 4.63
N ALA A 49 4.78 -7.90 3.85
CA ALA A 49 4.78 -9.32 3.49
C ALA A 49 4.93 -10.20 4.73
N ALA A 50 5.80 -9.80 5.67
CA ALA A 50 5.97 -10.52 6.93
C ALA A 50 4.67 -10.52 7.73
N LEU A 51 3.97 -9.40 7.77
CA LEU A 51 2.69 -9.33 8.47
C LEU A 51 1.62 -10.16 7.76
N GLY A 52 1.72 -10.30 6.44
CA GLY A 52 0.82 -11.18 5.69
C GLY A 52 1.00 -12.63 6.08
N GLU A 53 2.24 -13.04 6.36
CA GLU A 53 2.55 -14.40 6.76
C GLU A 53 2.29 -14.65 8.24
N GLY A 54 2.71 -13.72 9.09
CA GLY A 54 2.69 -13.90 10.54
C GLY A 54 1.43 -13.43 11.24
N GLU A 55 0.55 -12.79 10.53
CA GLU A 55 -0.70 -12.22 11.00
C GLU A 55 -0.50 -11.08 11.99
N GLU A 56 0.16 -11.31 13.10
CA GLU A 56 0.38 -10.28 14.11
C GLU A 56 1.79 -10.42 14.64
N LEU A 57 2.59 -9.35 14.52
CA LEU A 57 4.00 -9.37 14.91
C LEU A 57 4.37 -8.08 15.64
N CYS A 58 5.32 -8.18 16.57
CA CYS A 58 5.84 -7.00 17.25
C CYS A 58 7.03 -6.42 16.48
N VAL A 59 7.49 -5.24 16.90
CA VAL A 59 8.61 -4.57 16.25
C VAL A 59 9.88 -5.42 16.30
N CYS A 60 10.12 -6.13 17.40
CA CYS A 60 11.31 -6.97 17.53
C CYS A 60 11.32 -8.08 16.48
N ASP A 61 10.18 -8.73 16.27
CA ASP A 61 10.06 -9.76 15.25
C ASP A 61 10.31 -9.20 13.87
N LEU A 62 9.70 -8.05 13.59
CA LEU A 62 9.83 -7.43 12.28
C LEU A 62 11.24 -6.93 12.02
N ALA A 63 11.91 -6.43 13.05
CA ALA A 63 13.31 -6.01 12.91
C ALA A 63 14.20 -7.21 12.59
N TRP A 64 13.97 -8.33 13.28
CA TRP A 64 14.72 -9.56 13.01
C TRP A 64 14.47 -10.04 11.58
N ILE A 65 13.21 -10.12 11.19
CA ILE A 65 12.82 -10.63 9.86
C ILE A 65 13.42 -9.77 8.75
N SER A 66 13.37 -8.44 8.91
CA SER A 66 13.84 -7.52 7.87
C SER A 66 15.33 -7.25 7.94
N SER A 67 16.00 -7.66 9.02
CA SER A 67 17.40 -7.33 9.30
C SER A 67 17.63 -5.82 9.31
N ARG A 68 16.68 -5.07 9.87
CA ARG A 68 16.77 -3.62 10.00
C ARG A 68 16.68 -3.23 11.46
N ALA A 69 17.20 -2.04 11.78
CA ALA A 69 17.16 -1.52 13.14
C ALA A 69 15.72 -1.26 13.58
N GLN A 70 15.46 -1.48 14.88
CA GLN A 70 14.12 -1.33 15.42
C GLN A 70 13.54 0.08 15.22
N ASN A 71 14.36 1.10 15.37
CA ASN A 71 13.87 2.47 15.20
C ASN A 71 13.44 2.75 13.76
N LEU A 72 14.15 2.17 12.78
CA LEU A 72 13.76 2.30 11.37
C LEU A 72 12.46 1.54 11.10
N VAL A 73 12.35 0.33 11.63
CA VAL A 73 11.14 -0.48 11.50
C VAL A 73 9.95 0.26 12.10
N SER A 74 10.12 0.82 13.30
CA SER A 74 9.06 1.59 13.96
C SER A 74 8.63 2.78 13.10
N HIS A 75 9.59 3.46 12.48
CA HIS A 75 9.28 4.58 11.60
C HIS A 75 8.42 4.13 10.42
N HIS A 76 8.83 3.05 9.77
CA HIS A 76 8.06 2.52 8.64
C HIS A 76 6.66 2.07 9.05
N LEU A 77 6.54 1.43 10.19
CA LEU A 77 5.25 0.97 10.69
C LEU A 77 4.31 2.14 11.01
N ARG A 78 4.86 3.25 11.54
CA ARG A 78 4.05 4.44 11.78
C ARG A 78 3.52 5.04 10.49
N LEU A 79 4.34 5.05 9.43
CA LEU A 79 3.91 5.52 8.12
C LEU A 79 2.81 4.63 7.56
N LEU A 80 3.01 3.31 7.62
CA LEU A 80 2.00 2.37 7.15
C LEU A 80 0.69 2.53 7.92
N ARG A 81 0.78 2.75 9.24
CA ARG A 81 -0.41 2.93 10.06
C ARG A 81 -1.13 4.23 9.72
N SER A 82 -0.39 5.31 9.47
CA SER A 82 -1.01 6.59 9.12
C SER A 82 -1.77 6.54 7.81
N HIS A 83 -1.41 5.59 6.94
CA HIS A 83 -2.09 5.38 5.66
C HIS A 83 -3.08 4.20 5.72
N ARG A 84 -3.39 3.74 6.92
CA ARG A 84 -4.39 2.69 7.16
C ARG A 84 -4.07 1.35 6.52
N LEU A 85 -2.78 1.07 6.32
CA LEU A 85 -2.35 -0.21 5.75
C LEU A 85 -2.04 -1.23 6.83
N VAL A 86 -1.68 -0.76 8.03
CA VAL A 86 -1.51 -1.61 9.21
C VAL A 86 -2.26 -0.99 10.38
N THR A 87 -2.54 -1.83 11.36
CA THR A 87 -3.10 -1.40 12.64
C THR A 87 -2.24 -1.96 13.75
N SER A 88 -2.40 -1.43 14.96
CA SER A 88 -1.62 -1.87 16.10
C SER A 88 -2.52 -2.02 17.31
N ARG A 89 -2.09 -2.90 18.21
CA ARG A 89 -2.73 -3.03 19.51
C ARG A 89 -1.65 -3.31 20.57
N ARG A 90 -1.94 -2.91 21.79
CA ARG A 90 -1.02 -3.18 22.86
C ARG A 90 -1.34 -4.55 23.48
N SER A 91 -0.30 -5.33 23.73
CA SER A 91 -0.41 -6.62 24.38
C SER A 91 0.64 -6.66 25.49
N GLY A 92 0.22 -6.29 26.71
CA GLY A 92 1.17 -6.14 27.83
C GLY A 92 2.16 -5.02 27.54
N LYS A 93 3.44 -5.36 27.50
CA LYS A 93 4.51 -4.39 27.20
C LYS A 93 4.82 -4.31 25.71
N LEU A 94 4.18 -5.13 24.91
CA LEU A 94 4.44 -5.19 23.47
C LEU A 94 3.39 -4.41 22.70
N VAL A 95 3.78 -3.92 21.54
CA VAL A 95 2.85 -3.37 20.56
C VAL A 95 2.86 -4.31 19.38
N MET A 96 1.70 -4.88 19.08
CA MET A 96 1.55 -5.85 17.99
C MET A 96 0.96 -5.15 16.78
N TYR A 97 1.51 -5.47 15.61
CA TYR A 97 1.06 -4.90 14.35
C TYR A 97 0.43 -5.98 13.47
N SER A 98 -0.56 -5.60 12.68
CA SER A 98 -1.18 -6.49 11.71
C SER A 98 -1.64 -5.69 10.51
N LEU A 99 -1.81 -6.37 9.37
CA LEU A 99 -2.34 -5.70 8.17
C LEU A 99 -3.83 -5.41 8.35
N THR A 100 -4.24 -4.26 7.83
CA THR A 100 -5.66 -3.99 7.65
C THR A 100 -6.13 -4.75 6.41
N GLU A 101 -7.44 -4.75 6.17
CA GLU A 101 -7.98 -5.31 4.94
C GLU A 101 -7.44 -4.59 3.71
N GLU A 102 -7.37 -3.27 3.77
CA GLU A 102 -6.81 -2.47 2.68
C GLU A 102 -5.33 -2.81 2.47
N GLY A 103 -4.57 -2.97 3.56
CA GLY A 103 -3.16 -3.33 3.47
C GLY A 103 -2.96 -4.69 2.82
N ARG A 104 -3.80 -5.65 3.20
CA ARG A 104 -3.73 -6.99 2.63
C ARG A 104 -4.08 -6.99 1.14
N SER A 105 -5.13 -6.26 0.77
CA SER A 105 -5.52 -6.16 -0.64
C SER A 105 -4.44 -5.53 -1.49
N LEU A 106 -3.83 -4.45 -0.99
CA LEU A 106 -2.76 -3.79 -1.73
C LEU A 106 -1.54 -4.69 -1.84
N LEU A 107 -1.21 -5.40 -0.77
CA LEU A 107 -0.08 -6.32 -0.77
C LEU A 107 -0.26 -7.41 -1.82
N HIS A 108 -1.46 -7.99 -1.92
CA HIS A 108 -1.76 -8.97 -2.95
C HIS A 108 -1.62 -8.38 -4.35
N ALA A 109 -2.08 -7.16 -4.54
CA ALA A 109 -1.98 -6.50 -5.84
C ALA A 109 -0.54 -6.29 -6.26
N VAL A 110 0.34 -5.99 -5.30
CA VAL A 110 1.75 -5.70 -5.58
C VAL A 110 2.59 -6.96 -5.73
N LEU A 111 2.44 -7.91 -4.82
CA LEU A 111 3.28 -9.11 -4.79
C LEU A 111 2.65 -10.34 -5.45
N GLY A 112 1.33 -10.39 -5.52
CA GLY A 112 0.62 -11.55 -6.01
C GLY A 112 0.49 -12.63 -4.95
N GLU A 113 -0.36 -13.61 -5.20
CA GLU A 113 -0.69 -14.65 -4.23
C GLU A 113 0.45 -15.60 -3.94
N LYS A 114 1.30 -15.87 -4.92
CA LYS A 114 2.39 -16.83 -4.76
C LYS A 114 3.37 -16.46 -3.67
N VAL A 115 3.50 -15.18 -3.41
CA VAL A 115 4.51 -14.69 -2.47
C VAL A 115 3.97 -14.64 -1.06
N ILE A 116 2.65 -14.51 -0.91
CA ILE A 116 2.03 -14.30 0.40
C ILE A 116 1.01 -15.36 0.76
N SER A 117 1.04 -16.46 0.09
CA SER A 117 0.13 -17.58 0.37
C SER A 117 0.48 -18.29 1.66
#